data_0f3206ec13a783ba946b3353fd7d9516
#
_entry.id   0f3206ec13a783ba946b3353fd7d9516
#
_cell.length_a   1.000
_cell.length_b   1.000
_cell.length_c   1.000
_cell.angle_alpha   90.00
_cell.angle_beta   90.00
_cell.angle_gamma   90.00
#
_symmetry.space_group_name_H-M   'P 1'
#
loop_
_entity.id
_entity.type
_entity.pdbx_description
1 polymer ?
#
loop_
_entity_poly.entity_id
_entity_poly.type
_entity_poly.pdbx_seq_one_letter_code
_entity_poly.pdbx_strand_id
1 'polypeptide(L)'
;LKVASAFSATDLAVIGIHTVFEHHQVMGPDALSVYLKENRIAYPVAVDAYEDNDCARHPLPLTMQAYAMQGTPTLILIDRQGRLRRKHFGLLDDLRLGAEIATLLADRAQ
;
A
#
# COMPACT_ATOMS: atom_id res chain seq x y z
N LEU A 1 -6.16 -8.25 -2.66
CA LEU A 1 -5.64 -8.11 -4.03
C LEU A 1 -5.32 -9.47 -4.63
N LYS A 2 -5.92 -9.74 -5.76
CA LYS A 2 -5.69 -11.01 -6.46
C LYS A 2 -4.25 -11.13 -6.98
N VAL A 3 -3.61 -10.01 -7.30
CA VAL A 3 -2.23 -10.02 -7.78
C VAL A 3 -1.25 -10.58 -6.76
N ALA A 4 -1.56 -10.48 -5.47
CA ALA A 4 -0.68 -11.01 -4.43
C ALA A 4 -0.50 -12.52 -4.55
N SER A 5 -1.49 -13.25 -5.07
CA SER A 5 -1.40 -14.69 -5.29
C SER A 5 -1.14 -15.06 -6.74
N ALA A 6 -1.28 -14.11 -7.68
CA ALA A 6 -1.10 -14.37 -9.11
C ALA A 6 0.37 -14.40 -9.55
N PHE A 7 1.25 -13.72 -8.81
CA PHE A 7 2.66 -13.64 -9.12
C PHE A 7 3.49 -14.38 -8.08
N SER A 8 4.64 -14.90 -8.51
CA SER A 8 5.58 -15.56 -7.60
C SER A 8 6.16 -14.58 -6.58
N ALA A 9 6.43 -15.04 -5.37
CA ALA A 9 7.05 -14.23 -4.33
C ALA A 9 8.46 -13.77 -4.73
N THR A 10 9.11 -14.44 -5.68
CA THR A 10 10.41 -14.01 -6.21
C THR A 10 10.29 -12.87 -7.20
N ASP A 11 9.10 -12.68 -7.77
CA ASP A 11 8.83 -11.63 -8.77
C ASP A 11 8.15 -10.41 -8.17
N LEU A 12 7.28 -10.61 -7.19
CA LEU A 12 6.45 -9.54 -6.65
C LEU A 12 6.38 -9.62 -5.13
N ALA A 13 6.70 -8.52 -4.47
CA ALA A 13 6.43 -8.35 -3.05
C ALA A 13 5.25 -7.38 -2.89
N VAL A 14 4.26 -7.78 -2.10
CA VAL A 14 3.10 -6.94 -1.79
C VAL A 14 3.18 -6.54 -0.33
N ILE A 15 3.12 -5.24 -0.07
CA ILE A 15 3.12 -4.70 1.28
C ILE A 15 1.95 -3.74 1.40
N GLY A 16 1.08 -3.99 2.36
CA GLY A 16 0.03 -3.04 2.70
C GLY A 16 0.53 -2.07 3.76
N ILE A 17 0.01 -0.85 3.74
CA ILE A 17 0.29 0.12 4.78
C ILE A 17 -1.03 0.68 5.28
N HIS A 18 -1.28 0.48 6.57
CA HIS A 18 -2.48 1.00 7.23
C HIS A 18 -2.23 2.46 7.56
N THR A 19 -2.79 3.36 6.75
CA THR A 19 -2.63 4.80 6.92
C THR A 19 -3.96 5.39 7.40
N VAL A 20 -3.93 6.08 8.54
CA VAL A 20 -5.12 6.66 9.14
C VAL A 20 -4.94 8.16 9.18
N PHE A 21 -5.81 8.91 8.50
CA PHE A 21 -5.75 10.37 8.46
C PHE A 21 -7.02 11.01 9.03
N GLU A 22 -8.02 10.19 9.39
CA GLU A 22 -9.24 10.61 10.07
C GLU A 22 -9.76 9.44 10.91
N HIS A 23 -10.65 9.72 11.87
CA HIS A 23 -11.24 8.71 12.75
C HIS A 23 -10.19 7.86 13.48
N HIS A 24 -9.12 8.50 13.97
CA HIS A 24 -7.97 7.81 14.56
C HIS A 24 -8.35 6.90 15.74
N GLN A 25 -9.35 7.29 16.54
CA GLN A 25 -9.74 6.55 17.73
C GLN A 25 -10.34 5.16 17.40
N VAL A 26 -11.00 5.05 16.24
CA VAL A 26 -11.69 3.81 15.84
C VAL A 26 -10.94 3.03 14.78
N MET A 27 -9.83 3.56 14.26
CA MET A 27 -9.05 2.96 13.18
C MET A 27 -7.64 2.58 13.63
N GLY A 28 -7.47 2.29 14.92
CA GLY A 28 -6.18 1.91 15.49
C GLY A 28 -5.75 0.48 15.16
N PRO A 29 -4.62 0.03 15.76
CA PRO A 29 -4.06 -1.30 15.49
C PRO A 29 -5.01 -2.46 15.81
N ASP A 30 -5.88 -2.32 16.79
CA ASP A 30 -6.85 -3.37 17.13
C ASP A 30 -7.87 -3.54 16.01
N ALA A 31 -8.38 -2.42 15.46
CA ALA A 31 -9.30 -2.46 14.32
C ALA A 31 -8.63 -3.06 13.10
N LEU A 32 -7.35 -2.74 12.87
CA LEU A 32 -6.57 -3.32 11.78
C LEU A 32 -6.46 -4.83 11.93
N SER A 33 -6.17 -5.32 13.14
CA SER A 33 -6.04 -6.75 13.38
C SER A 33 -7.32 -7.51 13.02
N VAL A 34 -8.48 -6.98 13.40
CA VAL A 34 -9.77 -7.57 13.06
C VAL A 34 -9.99 -7.56 11.55
N TYR A 35 -9.72 -6.43 10.89
CA TYR A 35 -9.86 -6.28 9.44
C TYR A 35 -9.03 -7.31 8.68
N LEU A 36 -7.77 -7.51 9.10
CA LEU A 36 -6.86 -8.46 8.43
C LEU A 36 -7.39 -9.88 8.52
N LYS A 37 -7.93 -10.26 9.67
CA LYS A 37 -8.49 -11.59 9.89
C LYS A 37 -9.76 -11.81 9.08
N GLU A 38 -10.66 -10.84 9.08
CA GLU A 38 -11.93 -10.93 8.36
C GLU A 38 -11.73 -10.98 6.85
N ASN A 39 -10.75 -10.27 6.33
CA ASN A 39 -10.48 -10.20 4.90
C ASN A 39 -9.41 -11.18 4.43
N ARG A 40 -8.89 -12.03 5.31
CA ARG A 40 -7.91 -13.08 5.00
C ARG A 40 -6.71 -12.54 4.25
N ILE A 41 -6.17 -11.42 4.69
CA ILE A 41 -5.02 -10.79 4.07
C ILE A 41 -3.76 -11.54 4.50
N ALA A 42 -3.04 -12.10 3.52
CA ALA A 42 -1.86 -12.93 3.76
C ALA A 42 -0.54 -12.18 3.61
N TYR A 43 -0.53 -11.04 2.88
CA TYR A 43 0.69 -10.26 2.72
C TYR A 43 0.93 -9.36 3.94
N PRO A 44 2.19 -8.93 4.17
CA PRO A 44 2.50 -8.06 5.31
C PRO A 44 1.79 -6.72 5.21
N VAL A 45 1.31 -6.24 6.36
CA VAL A 45 0.69 -4.92 6.45
C VAL A 45 1.36 -4.17 7.59
N ALA A 46 1.98 -3.04 7.25
CA ALA A 46 2.61 -2.16 8.22
C ALA A 46 1.61 -1.10 8.69
N VAL A 47 1.86 -0.57 9.87
CA VAL A 47 1.10 0.57 10.40
C VAL A 47 1.90 1.84 10.13
N ASP A 48 1.29 2.81 9.45
CA ASP A 48 1.98 4.05 9.13
C ASP A 48 2.26 4.85 10.40
N ALA A 49 3.31 5.64 10.34
CA ALA A 49 3.75 6.46 11.46
C ALA A 49 3.29 7.91 11.30
N TYR A 50 3.29 8.64 12.41
CA TYR A 50 2.97 10.06 12.45
C TYR A 50 4.19 10.85 12.88
N GLU A 51 4.27 12.11 12.45
CA GLU A 51 5.32 13.01 12.88
C GLU A 51 5.30 13.12 14.40
N ASP A 52 6.44 12.95 15.04
CA ASP A 52 6.59 12.93 16.51
C ASP A 52 5.71 11.91 17.21
N ASN A 53 5.19 10.89 16.49
CA ASN A 53 4.25 9.90 17.01
C ASN A 53 2.98 10.52 17.59
N ASP A 54 2.57 11.66 17.09
CA ASP A 54 1.43 12.42 17.62
C ASP A 54 0.38 12.65 16.54
N CYS A 55 -0.59 11.72 16.44
CA CYS A 55 -1.65 11.82 15.45
C CYS A 55 -2.67 12.93 15.79
N ALA A 56 -2.71 13.41 17.02
CA ALA A 56 -3.60 14.51 17.40
C ALA A 56 -3.13 15.84 16.83
N ARG A 57 -1.81 16.09 16.85
CA ARG A 57 -1.21 17.31 16.30
C ARG A 57 -0.82 17.18 14.84
N HIS A 58 -0.48 15.97 14.41
CA HIS A 58 -0.02 15.66 13.05
C HIS A 58 -0.85 14.51 12.51
N PRO A 59 -2.13 14.75 12.13
CA PRO A 59 -3.04 13.66 11.75
C PRO A 59 -2.72 13.01 10.39
N LEU A 60 -1.89 13.65 9.56
CA LEU A 60 -1.54 13.10 8.26
C LEU A 60 -0.33 12.16 8.40
N PRO A 61 -0.50 10.85 8.12
CA PRO A 61 0.60 9.89 8.26
C PRO A 61 1.79 10.21 7.37
N LEU A 62 2.99 9.79 7.81
CA LEU A 62 4.24 10.09 7.11
C LEU A 62 4.28 9.51 5.69
N THR A 63 3.76 8.31 5.46
CA THR A 63 3.73 7.72 4.13
C THR A 63 2.87 8.53 3.18
N MET A 64 1.73 9.03 3.63
CA MET A 64 0.88 9.88 2.81
C MET A 64 1.60 11.17 2.40
N GLN A 65 2.38 11.75 3.32
CA GLN A 65 3.18 12.94 3.03
C GLN A 65 4.29 12.63 2.02
N ALA A 66 5.03 11.53 2.26
CA ALA A 66 6.18 11.15 1.44
C ALA A 66 5.81 10.91 -0.03
N TYR A 67 4.64 10.32 -0.28
CA TYR A 67 4.19 9.99 -1.62
C TYR A 67 3.15 10.98 -2.16
N ALA A 68 2.91 12.08 -1.46
CA ALA A 68 1.93 13.09 -1.85
C ALA A 68 0.56 12.47 -2.17
N MET A 69 0.09 11.59 -1.28
CA MET A 69 -1.16 10.86 -1.50
C MET A 69 -2.37 11.74 -1.24
N GLN A 70 -3.36 11.62 -2.12
CA GLN A 70 -4.62 12.38 -2.01
C GLN A 70 -5.58 11.77 -0.99
N GLY A 71 -5.42 10.50 -0.69
CA GLY A 71 -6.28 9.76 0.23
C GLY A 71 -6.08 8.26 0.03
N THR A 72 -7.06 7.48 0.46
CA THR A 72 -7.04 6.03 0.33
C THR A 72 -8.27 5.54 -0.44
N PRO A 73 -8.18 4.43 -1.16
CA PRO A 73 -6.99 3.63 -1.35
C PRO A 73 -6.02 4.27 -2.35
N THR A 74 -4.73 4.09 -2.13
CA THR A 74 -3.69 4.48 -3.08
C THR A 74 -2.79 3.27 -3.31
N LEU A 75 -2.45 3.01 -4.57
CA LEU A 75 -1.59 1.91 -4.96
C LEU A 75 -0.34 2.47 -5.61
N ILE A 76 0.82 1.95 -5.20
CA ILE A 76 2.11 2.40 -5.70
C ILE A 76 2.87 1.19 -6.22
N LEU A 77 3.42 1.32 -7.43
CA LEU A 77 4.29 0.32 -8.03
C LEU A 77 5.72 0.83 -8.06
N ILE A 78 6.61 0.05 -7.48
CA ILE A 78 8.03 0.35 -7.38
C ILE A 78 8.80 -0.74 -8.13
N ASP A 79 9.76 -0.34 -8.98
CA ASP A 79 10.51 -1.30 -9.79
C ASP A 79 11.67 -1.95 -9.00
N ARG A 80 12.42 -2.81 -9.68
CA ARG A 80 13.54 -3.54 -9.06
C ARG A 80 14.67 -2.65 -8.55
N GLN A 81 14.70 -1.41 -9.02
CA GLN A 81 15.74 -0.44 -8.65
C GLN A 81 15.26 0.55 -7.61
N GLY A 82 14.05 0.34 -7.07
CA GLY A 82 13.51 1.19 -6.04
C GLY A 82 12.89 2.47 -6.55
N ARG A 83 12.63 2.56 -7.87
CA ARG A 83 12.02 3.75 -8.45
C ARG A 83 10.50 3.62 -8.51
N LEU A 84 9.80 4.69 -8.12
CA LEU A 84 8.34 4.74 -8.24
C LEU A 84 7.98 4.85 -9.72
N ARG A 85 7.19 3.91 -10.22
CA ARG A 85 6.82 3.85 -11.63
C ARG A 85 5.35 4.20 -11.85
N ARG A 86 4.47 3.86 -10.94
CA ARG A 86 3.03 4.14 -11.04
C ARG A 86 2.46 4.50 -9.69
N LYS A 87 1.52 5.44 -9.68
CA LYS A 87 0.74 5.78 -8.49
C LYS A 87 -0.71 5.93 -8.93
N HIS A 88 -1.60 5.13 -8.33
CA HIS A 88 -3.03 5.16 -8.64
C HIS A 88 -3.82 5.51 -7.39
N PHE A 89 -4.65 6.54 -7.48
CA PHE A 89 -5.59 6.89 -6.44
C PHE A 89 -6.95 6.30 -6.77
N GLY A 90 -7.55 5.60 -5.80
CA GLY A 90 -8.81 4.92 -5.97
C GLY A 90 -8.63 3.45 -6.33
N LEU A 91 -9.75 2.77 -6.63
CA LEU A 91 -9.73 1.35 -6.97
C LEU A 91 -9.22 1.15 -8.39
N LEU A 92 -8.34 0.18 -8.55
CA LEU A 92 -7.79 -0.18 -9.85
C LEU A 92 -8.22 -1.59 -10.21
N ASP A 93 -8.64 -1.79 -11.46
CA ASP A 93 -9.01 -3.09 -11.98
C ASP A 93 -7.82 -4.07 -11.93
N ASP A 94 -8.08 -5.30 -11.47
CA ASP A 94 -7.04 -6.33 -11.33
C ASP A 94 -6.37 -6.67 -12.65
N LEU A 95 -7.10 -6.67 -13.75
CA LEU A 95 -6.51 -6.95 -15.07
C LEU A 95 -5.51 -5.88 -15.46
N ARG A 96 -5.86 -4.63 -15.26
CA ARG A 96 -4.96 -3.50 -15.54
C ARG A 96 -3.73 -3.54 -14.64
N LEU A 97 -3.96 -3.79 -13.35
CA LEU A 97 -2.86 -3.88 -12.39
C LEU A 97 -1.91 -5.02 -12.74
N GLY A 98 -2.45 -6.18 -13.09
CA GLY A 98 -1.63 -7.32 -13.52
C GLY A 98 -0.81 -7.01 -14.75
N ALA A 99 -1.38 -6.31 -15.73
CA ALA A 99 -0.66 -5.91 -16.94
C ALA A 99 0.48 -4.94 -16.62
N GLU A 100 0.26 -3.98 -15.74
CA GLU A 100 1.29 -3.03 -15.32
C GLU A 100 2.43 -3.73 -14.58
N ILE A 101 2.10 -4.65 -13.69
CA ILE A 101 3.11 -5.43 -12.97
C ILE A 101 3.93 -6.27 -13.95
N ALA A 102 3.29 -6.97 -14.88
CA ALA A 102 3.98 -7.77 -15.86
C ALA A 102 4.91 -6.94 -16.73
N THR A 103 4.50 -5.75 -17.11
CA THR A 103 5.33 -4.82 -17.88
C THR A 103 6.59 -4.43 -17.10
N LEU A 104 6.47 -4.13 -15.81
CA LEU A 104 7.62 -3.79 -14.99
C LEU A 104 8.55 -4.98 -14.77
N LEU A 105 8.00 -6.19 -14.65
CA LEU A 105 8.81 -7.40 -14.52
C LEU A 105 9.62 -7.69 -15.79
N ALA A 106 9.06 -7.39 -16.95
CA ALA A 106 9.73 -7.59 -18.24
C ALA A 106 10.79 -6.51 -18.51
N ASP A 107 10.74 -5.39 -17.85
CA ASP A 107 11.66 -4.28 -18.04
C ASP A 107 12.98 -4.56 -17.34
N ARG A 108 14.02 -4.84 -18.14
CA ARG A 108 15.36 -5.16 -17.64
C ARG A 108 16.42 -4.14 -18.01
N ALA A 109 16.04 -3.12 -18.73
CA ALA A 109 16.97 -2.12 -19.27
C ALA A 109 17.20 -0.96 -18.30
N GLN A 110 17.48 -1.29 -17.08
CA GLN A 110 17.56 -0.28 -16.01
C GLN A 110 19.00 0.20 -15.76
#